data_894b3ffc3b719bb91b4de552612f9bd6
#
_entry.id   894b3ffc3b719bb91b4de552612f9bd6
#
_cell.length_a   1.000
_cell.length_b   1.000
_cell.length_c   1.000
_cell.angle_alpha   90.00
_cell.angle_beta   90.00
_cell.angle_gamma   90.00
#
_symmetry.space_group_name_H-M   'P 1'
#
loop_
_entity.id
_entity.type
_entity.pdbx_description
1 polymer ?
#
loop_
_entity_poly.entity_id
_entity_poly.type
_entity_poly.pdbx_seq_one_letter_code
_entity_poly.pdbx_strand_id
1 'polypeptide(L)'
;AEVAKANSQDPGSAANGGDLNFFGKGAMVKPFEDAAFALKKDELSGIVESDFGYHIIKLTDIKPSKQRSFDEVKAEITAEVKKQQAQKKYAEAADIFTNTTYEQSDSLKPVADKLKLEIKTASNITRNPPASSAIASNVLATPKFLNALFSADAIEKKRNTEAVETPAKQLISGRITQYTAARTLPLAEVKDSVRARLTAQRSFELAKKEGAAQLAA
;
A
#
# COMPACT_ATOMS: atom_id res chain seq x y z
N ALA A 1 -36.02 23.95 28.28
CA ALA A 1 -34.67 24.02 28.86
C ALA A 1 -34.71 24.09 30.41
N GLU A 2 -35.36 25.06 31.03
CA GLU A 2 -35.38 25.22 32.50
C GLU A 2 -36.00 24.02 33.21
N VAL A 3 -37.16 23.53 32.76
CA VAL A 3 -37.81 22.34 33.29
C VAL A 3 -36.93 21.09 33.16
N ALA A 4 -36.29 20.91 32.04
CA ALA A 4 -35.35 19.81 31.81
C ALA A 4 -34.13 19.93 32.74
N LYS A 5 -33.57 21.13 32.87
CA LYS A 5 -32.45 21.38 33.80
C LYS A 5 -32.76 21.04 35.27
N ALA A 6 -34.01 21.32 35.67
CA ALA A 6 -34.43 21.09 37.06
C ALA A 6 -34.89 19.66 37.35
N ASN A 7 -35.34 18.90 36.33
CA ASN A 7 -36.04 17.63 36.59
C ASN A 7 -35.47 16.45 35.78
N SER A 8 -34.60 16.68 34.78
CA SER A 8 -34.02 15.59 34.02
C SER A 8 -32.99 14.82 34.82
N GLN A 9 -33.05 13.50 34.72
CA GLN A 9 -32.09 12.57 35.35
C GLN A 9 -31.02 12.09 34.30
N ASP A 10 -31.09 12.60 33.08
CA ASP A 10 -30.07 12.28 32.07
C ASP A 10 -28.74 12.99 32.38
N PRO A 11 -27.68 12.26 32.80
CA PRO A 11 -26.42 12.88 33.21
C PRO A 11 -25.70 13.58 32.06
N GLY A 12 -26.01 13.22 30.78
CA GLY A 12 -25.37 13.77 29.61
C GLY A 12 -25.92 15.13 29.21
N SER A 13 -27.22 15.38 29.36
CA SER A 13 -27.85 16.58 28.84
C SER A 13 -28.57 17.45 29.89
N ALA A 14 -28.87 16.94 31.07
CA ALA A 14 -29.62 17.68 32.13
C ALA A 14 -29.00 19.06 32.42
N ALA A 15 -27.68 19.13 32.62
CA ALA A 15 -26.96 20.36 32.91
C ALA A 15 -27.09 21.42 31.79
N ASN A 16 -27.27 20.97 30.54
CA ASN A 16 -27.46 21.81 29.37
C ASN A 16 -28.95 22.01 29.02
N GLY A 17 -29.86 21.74 29.97
CA GLY A 17 -31.29 21.90 29.77
C GLY A 17 -31.92 20.84 28.86
N GLY A 18 -31.30 19.66 28.76
CA GLY A 18 -31.78 18.56 27.94
C GLY A 18 -31.41 18.68 26.45
N ASP A 19 -30.46 19.56 26.10
CA ASP A 19 -30.03 19.73 24.70
C ASP A 19 -29.11 18.57 24.28
N LEU A 20 -29.58 17.82 23.27
CA LEU A 20 -28.87 16.70 22.66
C LEU A 20 -28.18 17.09 21.36
N ASN A 21 -28.20 18.37 21.00
CA ASN A 21 -27.76 18.84 19.69
C ASN A 21 -28.46 18.14 18.51
N PHE A 22 -27.95 18.31 17.29
CA PHE A 22 -28.44 17.59 16.12
C PHE A 22 -27.90 16.18 16.08
N PHE A 23 -28.76 15.22 15.92
CA PHE A 23 -28.39 13.82 15.72
C PHE A 23 -29.11 13.22 14.51
N GLY A 24 -28.48 12.23 13.89
CA GLY A 24 -29.04 11.49 12.75
C GLY A 24 -29.67 10.17 13.18
N LYS A 25 -30.34 9.50 12.25
CA LYS A 25 -30.87 8.14 12.47
C LYS A 25 -29.76 7.17 12.86
N GLY A 26 -30.03 6.30 13.83
CA GLY A 26 -29.08 5.33 14.36
C GLY A 26 -28.22 5.85 15.52
N ALA A 27 -28.39 7.10 15.93
CA ALA A 27 -27.61 7.69 17.02
C ALA A 27 -28.25 7.50 18.40
N MET A 28 -29.55 7.29 18.45
CA MET A 28 -30.32 7.13 19.68
C MET A 28 -31.02 5.77 19.72
N VAL A 29 -31.49 5.37 20.92
CA VAL A 29 -32.31 4.16 21.04
C VAL A 29 -33.59 4.28 20.24
N LYS A 30 -34.03 3.19 19.65
CA LYS A 30 -35.09 3.17 18.66
C LYS A 30 -36.39 3.85 19.11
N PRO A 31 -36.95 3.62 20.31
CA PRO A 31 -38.17 4.28 20.75
C PRO A 31 -38.03 5.82 20.80
N PHE A 32 -36.89 6.30 21.30
CA PHE A 32 -36.58 7.71 21.38
C PHE A 32 -36.44 8.33 19.97
N GLU A 33 -35.68 7.63 19.11
CA GLU A 33 -35.46 8.08 17.73
C GLU A 33 -36.74 8.15 16.93
N ASP A 34 -37.55 7.10 16.95
CA ASP A 34 -38.83 7.04 16.24
C ASP A 34 -39.75 8.18 16.68
N ALA A 35 -39.84 8.46 17.99
CA ALA A 35 -40.60 9.57 18.50
C ALA A 35 -40.02 10.92 18.07
N ALA A 36 -38.72 11.14 18.18
CA ALA A 36 -38.08 12.40 17.82
C ALA A 36 -38.24 12.73 16.32
N PHE A 37 -38.10 11.71 15.46
CA PHE A 37 -38.24 11.90 14.00
C PHE A 37 -39.71 11.98 13.51
N ALA A 38 -40.69 11.65 14.36
CA ALA A 38 -42.09 11.85 14.06
C ALA A 38 -42.59 13.26 14.38
N LEU A 39 -41.88 14.02 15.22
CA LEU A 39 -42.24 15.37 15.64
C LEU A 39 -42.02 16.41 14.54
N LYS A 40 -42.85 17.47 14.56
CA LYS A 40 -42.60 18.69 13.82
C LYS A 40 -41.73 19.66 14.64
N LYS A 41 -41.11 20.61 13.99
CA LYS A 41 -40.36 21.67 14.67
C LYS A 41 -41.21 22.32 15.75
N ASP A 42 -40.64 22.52 16.92
CA ASP A 42 -41.21 23.06 18.16
C ASP A 42 -42.29 22.19 18.82
N GLU A 43 -42.55 20.99 18.32
CA GLU A 43 -43.50 20.04 18.88
C GLU A 43 -42.91 19.28 20.06
N LEU A 44 -43.77 18.93 21.04
CA LEU A 44 -43.46 18.06 22.18
C LEU A 44 -44.05 16.67 21.95
N SER A 45 -43.29 15.65 22.28
CA SER A 45 -43.79 14.27 22.28
C SER A 45 -44.75 14.01 23.45
N GLY A 46 -45.50 12.92 23.38
CA GLY A 46 -46.02 12.26 24.58
C GLY A 46 -44.89 11.68 25.41
N ILE A 47 -45.25 10.88 26.43
CA ILE A 47 -44.28 10.11 27.21
C ILE A 47 -43.75 8.95 26.32
N VAL A 48 -42.46 8.91 26.14
CA VAL A 48 -41.75 7.88 25.36
C VAL A 48 -40.98 6.97 26.32
N GLU A 49 -41.28 5.68 26.32
CA GLU A 49 -40.58 4.68 27.13
C GLU A 49 -39.41 4.08 26.35
N SER A 50 -38.28 3.93 27.02
CA SER A 50 -37.11 3.24 26.50
C SER A 50 -36.39 2.47 27.60
N ASP A 51 -35.37 1.71 27.29
CA ASP A 51 -34.51 1.00 28.25
C ASP A 51 -33.79 1.94 29.24
N PHE A 52 -33.78 3.23 28.96
CA PHE A 52 -33.19 4.30 29.80
C PHE A 52 -34.20 5.08 30.62
N GLY A 53 -35.49 4.70 30.57
CA GLY A 53 -36.56 5.33 31.32
C GLY A 53 -37.58 6.07 30.44
N TYR A 54 -38.26 7.04 31.03
CA TYR A 54 -39.31 7.81 30.38
C TYR A 54 -38.78 9.15 29.90
N HIS A 55 -39.13 9.51 28.69
CA HIS A 55 -38.65 10.72 28.04
C HIS A 55 -39.83 11.62 27.58
N ILE A 56 -39.65 12.94 27.65
CA ILE A 56 -40.43 13.93 26.94
C ILE A 56 -39.49 14.67 26.02
N ILE A 57 -39.75 14.60 24.72
CA ILE A 57 -38.86 15.07 23.69
C ILE A 57 -39.47 16.35 23.07
N LYS A 58 -38.69 17.42 22.98
CA LYS A 58 -39.03 18.60 22.20
C LYS A 58 -38.11 18.70 20.98
N LEU A 59 -38.69 18.73 19.79
CA LEU A 59 -37.94 18.99 18.59
C LEU A 59 -37.73 20.48 18.40
N THR A 60 -36.54 20.98 18.64
CA THR A 60 -36.21 22.40 18.59
C THR A 60 -35.91 22.88 17.17
N ASP A 61 -35.24 22.04 16.38
CA ASP A 61 -34.95 22.36 14.97
C ASP A 61 -34.71 21.09 14.13
N ILE A 62 -34.88 21.25 12.81
CA ILE A 62 -34.65 20.18 11.83
C ILE A 62 -33.57 20.66 10.85
N LYS A 63 -32.46 19.96 10.84
CA LYS A 63 -31.42 20.15 9.82
C LYS A 63 -31.61 19.10 8.71
N PRO A 64 -32.15 19.50 7.56
CA PRO A 64 -32.33 18.52 6.49
C PRO A 64 -31.01 17.94 6.07
N SER A 65 -30.97 16.61 5.95
CA SER A 65 -29.81 15.93 5.37
C SER A 65 -29.67 16.42 3.92
N LYS A 66 -28.55 17.04 3.60
CA LYS A 66 -28.24 17.42 2.23
C LYS A 66 -27.86 16.15 1.47
N GLN A 67 -28.87 15.48 0.93
CA GLN A 67 -28.64 14.33 0.07
C GLN A 67 -28.04 14.85 -1.23
N ARG A 68 -26.77 14.43 -1.51
CA ARG A 68 -26.12 14.73 -2.79
C ARG A 68 -26.85 13.96 -3.89
N SER A 69 -27.12 14.64 -4.99
CA SER A 69 -27.73 14.00 -6.16
C SER A 69 -26.79 12.98 -6.79
N PHE A 70 -27.35 12.04 -7.55
CA PHE A 70 -26.52 11.05 -8.28
C PHE A 70 -25.51 11.73 -9.20
N ASP A 71 -25.89 12.82 -9.86
CA ASP A 71 -24.98 13.54 -10.76
C ASP A 71 -23.79 14.16 -10.02
N GLU A 72 -24.00 14.64 -8.79
CA GLU A 72 -22.94 15.18 -7.94
C GLU A 72 -21.93 14.11 -7.47
N VAL A 73 -22.37 12.86 -7.32
CA VAL A 73 -21.52 11.77 -6.81
C VAL A 73 -21.09 10.78 -7.89
N LYS A 74 -21.64 10.87 -9.10
CA LYS A 74 -21.40 9.93 -10.21
C LYS A 74 -19.92 9.74 -10.54
N ALA A 75 -19.16 10.84 -10.60
CA ALA A 75 -17.73 10.79 -10.90
C ALA A 75 -16.96 10.04 -9.80
N GLU A 76 -17.27 10.34 -8.54
CA GLU A 76 -16.66 9.71 -7.36
C GLU A 76 -16.96 8.20 -7.29
N ILE A 77 -18.24 7.85 -7.44
CA ILE A 77 -18.67 6.43 -7.47
C ILE A 77 -18.01 5.69 -8.65
N THR A 78 -17.98 6.32 -9.84
CA THR A 78 -17.36 5.72 -11.02
C THR A 78 -15.87 5.45 -10.79
N ALA A 79 -15.14 6.38 -10.18
CA ALA A 79 -13.73 6.21 -9.84
C ALA A 79 -13.52 5.06 -8.84
N GLU A 80 -14.35 5.00 -7.80
CA GLU A 80 -14.26 3.95 -6.79
C GLU A 80 -14.59 2.57 -7.37
N VAL A 81 -15.65 2.45 -8.17
CA VAL A 81 -16.01 1.19 -8.84
C VAL A 81 -14.89 0.73 -9.80
N LYS A 82 -14.31 1.65 -10.58
CA LYS A 82 -13.16 1.34 -11.44
C LYS A 82 -11.96 0.84 -10.64
N LYS A 83 -11.67 1.47 -9.51
CA LYS A 83 -10.59 1.08 -8.62
C LYS A 83 -10.81 -0.33 -8.06
N GLN A 84 -12.01 -0.63 -7.57
CA GLN A 84 -12.37 -1.95 -7.06
C GLN A 84 -12.27 -3.03 -8.15
N GLN A 85 -12.77 -2.74 -9.36
CA GLN A 85 -12.65 -3.65 -10.48
C GLN A 85 -11.20 -3.88 -10.91
N ALA A 86 -10.37 -2.83 -10.89
CA ALA A 86 -8.95 -2.96 -11.19
C ALA A 86 -8.23 -3.82 -10.15
N GLN A 87 -8.52 -3.63 -8.86
CA GLN A 87 -7.98 -4.45 -7.78
C GLN A 87 -8.37 -5.92 -7.91
N LYS A 88 -9.64 -6.19 -8.23
CA LYS A 88 -10.11 -7.56 -8.46
C LYS A 88 -9.38 -8.22 -9.64
N LYS A 89 -9.31 -7.54 -10.77
CA LYS A 89 -8.60 -8.03 -11.96
C LYS A 89 -7.11 -8.24 -11.70
N TYR A 90 -6.49 -7.36 -10.92
CA TYR A 90 -5.09 -7.51 -10.54
C TYR A 90 -4.89 -8.76 -9.67
N ALA A 91 -5.75 -8.99 -8.67
CA ALA A 91 -5.66 -10.17 -7.83
C ALA A 91 -5.81 -11.48 -8.64
N GLU A 92 -6.82 -11.54 -9.53
CA GLU A 92 -7.03 -12.69 -10.43
C GLU A 92 -5.81 -12.93 -11.34
N ALA A 93 -5.24 -11.85 -11.92
CA ALA A 93 -4.04 -11.94 -12.75
C ALA A 93 -2.80 -12.35 -11.94
N ALA A 94 -2.67 -11.88 -10.71
CA ALA A 94 -1.58 -12.23 -9.80
C ALA A 94 -1.61 -13.72 -9.43
N ASP A 95 -2.79 -14.27 -9.17
CA ASP A 95 -2.98 -15.70 -8.90
C ASP A 95 -2.61 -16.55 -10.13
N ILE A 96 -3.10 -16.17 -11.31
CA ILE A 96 -2.75 -16.84 -12.56
C ILE A 96 -1.25 -16.77 -12.83
N PHE A 97 -0.63 -15.60 -12.60
CA PHE A 97 0.81 -15.39 -12.79
C PHE A 97 1.61 -16.31 -11.87
N THR A 98 1.31 -16.28 -10.58
CA THR A 98 2.02 -17.04 -9.56
C THR A 98 1.90 -18.55 -9.79
N ASN A 99 0.67 -19.03 -9.97
CA ASN A 99 0.41 -20.47 -10.15
C ASN A 99 1.02 -20.99 -11.46
N THR A 100 0.78 -20.28 -12.58
CA THR A 100 1.31 -20.73 -13.88
C THR A 100 2.84 -20.72 -13.92
N THR A 101 3.47 -19.69 -13.30
CA THR A 101 4.94 -19.60 -13.23
C THR A 101 5.54 -20.73 -12.41
N TYR A 102 4.86 -21.14 -11.35
CA TYR A 102 5.29 -22.24 -10.49
C TYR A 102 5.07 -23.60 -11.13
N GLU A 103 3.86 -23.88 -11.64
CA GLU A 103 3.48 -25.16 -12.23
C GLU A 103 4.26 -25.45 -13.54
N GLN A 104 4.48 -24.42 -14.35
CA GLN A 104 5.21 -24.52 -15.62
C GLN A 104 6.58 -23.86 -15.51
N SER A 105 7.39 -24.39 -14.60
CA SER A 105 8.64 -23.79 -14.18
C SER A 105 9.76 -23.82 -15.24
N ASP A 106 9.57 -24.49 -16.35
CA ASP A 106 10.53 -24.63 -17.44
C ASP A 106 10.39 -23.57 -18.56
N SER A 107 9.33 -22.77 -18.53
CA SER A 107 9.09 -21.70 -19.51
C SER A 107 8.25 -20.56 -18.93
N LEU A 108 8.55 -19.31 -19.36
CA LEU A 108 7.69 -18.16 -19.08
C LEU A 108 6.61 -17.95 -20.15
N LYS A 109 6.68 -18.70 -21.26
CA LYS A 109 5.75 -18.53 -22.36
C LYS A 109 4.29 -18.77 -21.99
N PRO A 110 3.93 -19.83 -21.22
CA PRO A 110 2.54 -20.08 -20.87
C PRO A 110 1.89 -18.98 -20.04
N VAL A 111 2.62 -18.39 -19.09
CA VAL A 111 2.08 -17.26 -18.30
C VAL A 111 1.98 -16.00 -19.13
N ALA A 112 2.94 -15.78 -20.04
CA ALA A 112 2.92 -14.65 -20.95
C ALA A 112 1.71 -14.72 -21.91
N ASP A 113 1.47 -15.89 -22.48
CA ASP A 113 0.34 -16.12 -23.40
C ASP A 113 -1.03 -15.96 -22.69
N LYS A 114 -1.17 -16.53 -21.47
CA LYS A 114 -2.41 -16.43 -20.66
C LYS A 114 -2.75 -14.98 -20.29
N LEU A 115 -1.74 -14.21 -19.88
CA LEU A 115 -1.93 -12.85 -19.38
C LEU A 115 -1.63 -11.77 -20.44
N LYS A 116 -1.30 -12.18 -21.67
CA LYS A 116 -0.91 -11.29 -22.79
C LYS A 116 0.25 -10.36 -22.39
N LEU A 117 1.26 -10.93 -21.73
CA LEU A 117 2.45 -10.22 -21.30
C LEU A 117 3.57 -10.38 -22.31
N GLU A 118 4.45 -9.37 -22.38
CA GLU A 118 5.67 -9.44 -23.19
C GLU A 118 6.82 -10.03 -22.34
N ILE A 119 7.52 -11.02 -22.88
CA ILE A 119 8.75 -11.53 -22.28
C ILE A 119 9.91 -10.65 -22.72
N LYS A 120 10.57 -10.02 -21.74
CA LYS A 120 11.73 -9.15 -21.97
C LYS A 120 13.00 -9.89 -21.60
N THR A 121 14.06 -9.64 -22.37
CA THR A 121 15.39 -10.19 -22.10
C THR A 121 16.28 -9.08 -21.53
N ALA A 122 17.02 -9.44 -20.47
CA ALA A 122 18.04 -8.56 -19.88
C ALA A 122 19.36 -9.31 -19.78
N SER A 123 20.47 -8.63 -20.02
CA SER A 123 21.82 -9.17 -19.96
C SER A 123 22.64 -8.50 -18.85
N ASN A 124 23.77 -9.12 -18.51
CA ASN A 124 24.71 -8.61 -17.51
C ASN A 124 24.12 -8.37 -16.12
N ILE A 125 23.15 -9.19 -15.73
CA ILE A 125 22.61 -9.16 -14.38
C ILE A 125 23.60 -9.83 -13.44
N THR A 126 23.96 -9.14 -12.37
CA THR A 126 24.86 -9.66 -11.33
C THR A 126 24.11 -9.80 -10.02
N ARG A 127 24.57 -10.69 -9.14
CA ARG A 127 23.96 -10.90 -7.81
C ARG A 127 23.94 -9.62 -6.97
N ASN A 128 24.98 -8.82 -7.09
CA ASN A 128 25.14 -7.54 -6.39
C ASN A 128 25.47 -6.47 -7.44
N PRO A 129 24.47 -5.89 -8.13
CA PRO A 129 24.72 -4.88 -9.14
C PRO A 129 25.32 -3.63 -8.50
N PRO A 130 26.40 -3.05 -9.10
CA PRO A 130 26.94 -1.78 -8.63
C PRO A 130 25.87 -0.67 -8.69
N ALA A 131 25.91 0.27 -7.73
CA ALA A 131 25.00 1.40 -7.70
C ALA A 131 25.01 2.26 -8.98
N SER A 132 26.13 2.26 -9.69
CA SER A 132 26.32 2.95 -10.99
C SER A 132 25.77 2.17 -12.18
N SER A 133 25.28 0.93 -12.00
CA SER A 133 24.78 0.13 -13.12
C SER A 133 23.40 0.62 -13.56
N ALA A 134 23.11 0.54 -14.86
CA ALA A 134 21.79 0.84 -15.41
C ALA A 134 20.66 -0.02 -14.82
N ILE A 135 21.02 -1.12 -14.16
CA ILE A 135 20.09 -2.04 -13.50
C ILE A 135 19.75 -1.57 -12.09
N ALA A 136 20.60 -0.79 -11.43
CA ALA A 136 20.45 -0.41 -10.01
C ALA A 136 19.13 0.33 -9.72
N SER A 137 18.60 1.07 -10.69
CA SER A 137 17.31 1.76 -10.60
C SER A 137 16.13 0.96 -11.17
N ASN A 138 16.39 -0.27 -11.64
CA ASN A 138 15.40 -1.12 -12.28
C ASN A 138 14.77 -2.09 -11.27
N VAL A 139 13.53 -2.47 -11.55
CA VAL A 139 12.80 -3.52 -10.83
C VAL A 139 13.61 -4.84 -10.72
N LEU A 140 14.49 -5.11 -11.70
CA LEU A 140 15.39 -6.27 -11.71
C LEU A 140 16.48 -6.23 -10.63
N ALA A 141 16.77 -5.06 -10.04
CA ALA A 141 17.73 -4.93 -8.94
C ALA A 141 17.10 -5.20 -7.56
N THR A 142 15.84 -5.57 -7.49
CA THR A 142 15.18 -5.92 -6.24
C THR A 142 15.91 -7.09 -5.57
N PRO A 143 16.41 -6.96 -4.32
CA PRO A 143 17.22 -8.00 -3.69
C PRO A 143 16.51 -9.35 -3.61
N LYS A 144 15.21 -9.36 -3.34
CA LYS A 144 14.39 -10.57 -3.31
C LYS A 144 14.38 -11.29 -4.67
N PHE A 145 14.25 -10.54 -5.76
CA PHE A 145 14.28 -11.09 -7.10
C PHE A 145 15.67 -11.61 -7.48
N LEU A 146 16.73 -10.87 -7.18
CA LEU A 146 18.10 -11.32 -7.44
C LEU A 146 18.43 -12.59 -6.64
N ASN A 147 18.01 -12.68 -5.39
CA ASN A 147 18.19 -13.90 -4.59
C ASN A 147 17.47 -15.11 -5.22
N ALA A 148 16.23 -14.93 -5.68
CA ALA A 148 15.49 -15.97 -6.38
C ALA A 148 16.16 -16.35 -7.71
N LEU A 149 16.58 -15.36 -8.50
CA LEU A 149 17.23 -15.57 -9.80
C LEU A 149 18.57 -16.31 -9.67
N PHE A 150 19.35 -16.01 -8.63
CA PHE A 150 20.63 -16.67 -8.38
C PHE A 150 20.54 -17.87 -7.42
N SER A 151 19.35 -18.44 -7.25
CA SER A 151 19.16 -19.68 -6.51
C SER A 151 19.71 -20.89 -7.28
N ALA A 152 19.99 -22.00 -6.59
CA ALA A 152 20.42 -23.24 -7.21
C ALA A 152 19.38 -23.75 -8.23
N ASP A 153 18.10 -23.68 -7.91
CA ASP A 153 17.04 -24.12 -8.82
C ASP A 153 16.99 -23.30 -10.10
N ALA A 154 17.18 -21.98 -10.02
CA ALA A 154 17.19 -21.12 -11.20
C ALA A 154 18.48 -21.33 -12.05
N ILE A 155 19.64 -21.52 -11.41
CA ILE A 155 20.93 -21.66 -12.10
C ILE A 155 21.08 -23.07 -12.69
N GLU A 156 20.94 -24.11 -11.85
CA GLU A 156 21.25 -25.49 -12.21
C GLU A 156 20.12 -26.14 -12.99
N LYS A 157 18.89 -26.03 -12.46
CA LYS A 157 17.71 -26.64 -13.07
C LYS A 157 17.05 -25.74 -14.13
N LYS A 158 17.55 -24.51 -14.30
CA LYS A 158 17.00 -23.52 -15.24
C LYS A 158 15.49 -23.35 -15.10
N ARG A 159 14.99 -23.36 -13.87
CA ARG A 159 13.58 -23.12 -13.58
C ARG A 159 13.27 -21.62 -13.51
N ASN A 160 12.03 -21.28 -13.75
CA ASN A 160 11.54 -19.94 -13.47
C ASN A 160 11.74 -19.62 -11.99
N THR A 161 12.03 -18.38 -11.67
CA THR A 161 11.91 -17.93 -10.28
C THR A 161 10.46 -17.94 -9.85
N GLU A 162 10.22 -18.05 -8.56
CA GLU A 162 8.91 -17.73 -8.01
C GLU A 162 8.50 -16.30 -8.39
N ALA A 163 7.19 -16.02 -8.32
CA ALA A 163 6.68 -14.67 -8.49
C ALA A 163 7.13 -13.80 -7.29
N VAL A 164 7.88 -12.75 -7.58
CA VAL A 164 8.40 -11.81 -6.57
C VAL A 164 7.68 -10.49 -6.68
N GLU A 165 7.09 -10.04 -5.58
CA GLU A 165 6.52 -8.70 -5.52
C GLU A 165 7.61 -7.65 -5.31
N THR A 166 7.57 -6.60 -6.13
CA THR A 166 8.50 -5.47 -6.07
C THR A 166 7.94 -4.34 -5.21
N PRO A 167 8.77 -3.38 -4.77
CA PRO A 167 8.30 -2.19 -4.04
C PRO A 167 7.23 -1.39 -4.80
N ALA A 168 7.22 -1.45 -6.13
CA ALA A 168 6.20 -0.82 -6.98
C ALA A 168 4.90 -1.63 -7.09
N LYS A 169 4.70 -2.65 -6.26
CA LYS A 169 3.53 -3.57 -6.29
C LYS A 169 3.34 -4.27 -7.64
N GLN A 170 4.45 -4.60 -8.29
CA GLN A 170 4.47 -5.39 -9.52
C GLN A 170 4.96 -6.80 -9.19
N LEU A 171 4.40 -7.81 -9.85
CA LEU A 171 4.93 -9.17 -9.79
C LEU A 171 5.90 -9.38 -10.93
N ILE A 172 7.06 -9.92 -10.61
CA ILE A 172 8.08 -10.31 -11.59
C ILE A 172 8.50 -11.76 -11.37
N SER A 173 8.79 -12.42 -12.46
CA SER A 173 9.47 -13.71 -12.49
C SER A 173 10.52 -13.69 -13.59
N GLY A 174 11.57 -14.44 -13.42
CA GLY A 174 12.68 -14.51 -14.35
C GLY A 174 13.16 -15.93 -14.59
N ARG A 175 13.81 -16.13 -15.72
CA ARG A 175 14.45 -17.39 -16.09
C ARG A 175 15.84 -17.12 -16.63
N ILE A 176 16.81 -17.86 -16.12
CA ILE A 176 18.18 -17.78 -16.64
C ILE A 176 18.28 -18.57 -17.94
N THR A 177 18.63 -17.89 -19.01
CA THR A 177 18.94 -18.50 -20.32
C THR A 177 20.42 -18.81 -20.45
N GLN A 178 21.26 -17.92 -19.92
CA GLN A 178 22.72 -18.08 -19.93
C GLN A 178 23.28 -17.67 -18.56
N TYR A 179 24.17 -18.48 -18.01
CA TYR A 179 24.85 -18.24 -16.74
C TYR A 179 26.35 -18.33 -16.93
N THR A 180 27.06 -17.33 -16.42
CA THR A 180 28.52 -17.33 -16.34
C THR A 180 28.92 -17.39 -14.86
N ALA A 181 29.59 -18.46 -14.45
CA ALA A 181 30.05 -18.62 -13.08
C ALA A 181 31.07 -17.53 -12.72
N ALA A 182 31.09 -17.17 -11.43
CA ALA A 182 32.13 -16.29 -10.92
C ALA A 182 33.49 -16.92 -11.12
N ARG A 183 34.42 -16.15 -11.71
CA ARG A 183 35.81 -16.57 -11.90
C ARG A 183 36.76 -15.47 -11.45
N THR A 184 37.93 -15.84 -11.01
CA THR A 184 39.03 -14.89 -10.81
C THR A 184 39.49 -14.42 -12.17
N LEU A 185 39.41 -13.10 -12.40
CA LEU A 185 39.90 -12.54 -13.67
C LEU A 185 41.40 -12.43 -13.66
N PRO A 186 42.07 -12.78 -14.78
CA PRO A 186 43.51 -12.57 -14.93
C PRO A 186 43.85 -11.07 -14.79
N LEU A 187 45.05 -10.79 -14.25
CA LEU A 187 45.50 -9.40 -14.07
C LEU A 187 45.45 -8.59 -15.39
N ALA A 188 45.70 -9.23 -16.51
CA ALA A 188 45.65 -8.58 -17.83
C ALA A 188 44.25 -7.96 -18.13
N GLU A 189 43.15 -8.61 -17.69
CA GLU A 189 41.78 -8.15 -17.93
C GLU A 189 41.36 -7.05 -16.94
N VAL A 190 41.98 -6.93 -15.77
CA VAL A 190 41.60 -6.02 -14.71
C VAL A 190 42.64 -4.98 -14.35
N LYS A 191 43.78 -4.97 -15.06
CA LYS A 191 44.97 -4.13 -14.75
C LYS A 191 44.61 -2.64 -14.56
N ASP A 192 43.81 -2.08 -15.46
CA ASP A 192 43.47 -0.67 -15.39
C ASP A 192 42.49 -0.36 -14.25
N SER A 193 41.54 -1.25 -14.00
CA SER A 193 40.61 -1.14 -12.86
C SER A 193 41.35 -1.25 -11.53
N VAL A 194 42.29 -2.20 -11.41
CA VAL A 194 43.12 -2.36 -10.20
C VAL A 194 44.00 -1.13 -10.01
N ARG A 195 44.62 -0.63 -11.07
CA ARG A 195 45.44 0.60 -11.03
C ARG A 195 44.62 1.80 -10.53
N ALA A 196 43.45 2.02 -11.14
CA ALA A 196 42.58 3.14 -10.76
C ALA A 196 42.17 3.06 -9.27
N ARG A 197 41.81 1.87 -8.80
CA ARG A 197 41.42 1.63 -7.40
C ARG A 197 42.60 1.87 -6.44
N LEU A 198 43.79 1.35 -6.77
CA LEU A 198 44.99 1.56 -5.95
C LEU A 198 45.41 3.02 -5.94
N THR A 199 45.34 3.73 -7.07
CA THR A 199 45.64 5.16 -7.13
C THR A 199 44.69 5.95 -6.24
N ALA A 200 43.39 5.72 -6.33
CA ALA A 200 42.39 6.38 -5.47
C ALA A 200 42.64 6.11 -3.98
N GLN A 201 42.92 4.83 -3.62
CA GLN A 201 43.20 4.47 -2.23
C GLN A 201 44.46 5.15 -1.71
N ARG A 202 45.57 5.12 -2.47
CA ARG A 202 46.82 5.76 -2.08
C ARG A 202 46.70 7.29 -1.98
N SER A 203 45.97 7.92 -2.92
CA SER A 203 45.70 9.35 -2.87
C SER A 203 44.94 9.72 -1.60
N PHE A 204 43.94 8.92 -1.22
CA PHE A 204 43.18 9.14 0.02
C PHE A 204 44.06 8.98 1.28
N GLU A 205 44.90 7.95 1.32
CA GLU A 205 45.84 7.72 2.44
C GLU A 205 46.87 8.85 2.58
N LEU A 206 47.40 9.33 1.45
CA LEU A 206 48.34 10.48 1.44
C LEU A 206 47.66 11.76 1.92
N ALA A 207 46.49 12.09 1.38
CA ALA A 207 45.72 13.27 1.80
C ALA A 207 45.38 13.23 3.30
N LYS A 208 45.03 12.06 3.83
CA LYS A 208 44.77 11.87 5.25
C LYS A 208 46.04 12.11 6.10
N LYS A 209 47.18 11.58 5.64
CA LYS A 209 48.48 11.75 6.32
C LYS A 209 48.92 13.22 6.32
N GLU A 210 48.82 13.87 5.16
CA GLU A 210 49.18 15.29 5.05
C GLU A 210 48.27 16.20 5.88
N GLY A 211 46.94 15.94 5.83
CA GLY A 211 45.98 16.68 6.67
C GLY A 211 46.22 16.50 8.16
N ALA A 212 46.56 15.29 8.61
CA ALA A 212 46.93 15.05 10.01
C ALA A 212 48.23 15.74 10.41
N ALA A 213 49.22 15.78 9.52
CA ALA A 213 50.47 16.49 9.79
C ALA A 213 50.29 18.03 9.90
N GLN A 214 49.39 18.60 9.04
CA GLN A 214 49.07 20.01 9.10
C GLN A 214 48.25 20.42 10.35
N LEU A 215 47.42 19.50 10.85
CA LEU A 215 46.67 19.72 12.09
C LEU A 215 47.52 19.62 13.36
N ALA A 216 48.66 18.94 13.27
CA ALA A 216 49.58 18.72 14.39
C ALA A 216 50.70 19.77 14.44
N ALA A 217 50.82 20.61 13.43
CA ALA A 217 51.79 21.74 13.35
C ALA A 217 51.16 23.04 13.82
#